data_58432f6f921d7c1e3fb46969ffd11f98
#
_entry.id   58432f6f921d7c1e3fb46969ffd11f98
#
_cell.length_a   1.000
_cell.length_b   1.000
_cell.length_c   1.000
_cell.angle_alpha   90.00
_cell.angle_beta   90.00
_cell.angle_gamma   90.00
#
_symmetry.space_group_name_H-M   'P 1'
#
loop_
_entity.id
_entity.type
_entity.pdbx_description
1 polymer ?
#
loop_
_entity_poly.entity_id
_entity_poly.type
_entity_poly.pdbx_seq_one_letter_code
_entity_poly.pdbx_strand_id
1 'polypeptide(L)'
;MTKVFIELSEIDIKSSRFIDTRFILGEPSAGYEAFKECHVSGAVYWDLEKDLSDMDDFKGRHPMISKEKMIELVQNSGLNIDDKIIIYDQGEAPFALRAYFLLEWAGFKNVRVIRQSFEMIKQQLPITDEVTQYTKSNMTPLWNDEIYLTMDEVRDIANGKRDGQLIDARSSPRYRGEIEPIDHIAGHIPTAINYDWEQLKRDGAFLEQELMESQLSNLSNKDKPVIAYCGSGVTAAPLYASLKEAGYKDVKLYVGSYSDWIRENDVEKSN
;
A
#
# COMPACT_ATOMS: atom_id res chain seq x y z
N MET A 1 -3.26 18.42 6.61
CA MET A 1 -3.45 17.32 5.66
C MET A 1 -2.25 16.40 5.76
N THR A 2 -2.44 15.11 5.71
CA THR A 2 -1.34 14.13 5.72
C THR A 2 -0.76 14.08 4.31
N LYS A 3 0.48 14.55 4.12
CA LYS A 3 1.18 14.42 2.84
C LYS A 3 1.79 13.03 2.77
N VAL A 4 1.40 12.23 1.81
CA VAL A 4 1.90 10.86 1.59
C VAL A 4 3.08 10.87 0.61
N PHE A 5 2.90 11.58 -0.50
CA PHE A 5 3.93 11.65 -1.54
C PHE A 5 4.96 12.74 -1.30
N ILE A 6 6.17 12.54 -1.84
CA ILE A 6 7.26 13.50 -1.80
C ILE A 6 7.90 13.60 -3.19
N GLU A 7 8.27 14.82 -3.57
CA GLU A 7 9.05 15.07 -4.78
C GLU A 7 10.55 14.86 -4.51
N LEU A 8 11.30 14.41 -5.53
CA LEU A 8 12.75 14.19 -5.41
C LEU A 8 13.51 15.43 -4.91
N SER A 9 13.07 16.62 -5.34
CA SER A 9 13.68 17.90 -4.93
C SER A 9 13.46 18.28 -3.44
N GLU A 10 12.49 17.64 -2.77
CA GLU A 10 12.18 17.89 -1.35
C GLU A 10 12.94 16.96 -0.39
N ILE A 11 13.69 15.98 -0.92
CA ILE A 11 14.34 14.93 -0.12
C ILE A 11 15.63 15.45 0.50
N ASP A 12 15.72 15.46 1.82
CA ASP A 12 16.98 15.62 2.54
C ASP A 12 17.64 14.24 2.73
N ILE A 13 18.54 13.91 1.82
CA ILE A 13 19.23 12.62 1.76
C ILE A 13 19.95 12.29 3.08
N LYS A 14 20.56 13.30 3.74
CA LYS A 14 21.39 13.08 4.93
C LYS A 14 20.58 12.71 6.18
N SER A 15 19.33 13.15 6.25
CA SER A 15 18.44 12.92 7.40
C SER A 15 17.37 11.88 7.12
N SER A 16 17.35 11.27 5.93
CA SER A 16 16.33 10.30 5.53
C SER A 16 16.85 8.86 5.57
N ARG A 17 15.94 7.94 5.88
CA ARG A 17 16.12 6.50 5.78
C ARG A 17 15.34 6.01 4.56
N PHE A 18 15.98 5.19 3.73
CA PHE A 18 15.38 4.73 2.48
C PHE A 18 14.97 3.27 2.56
N ILE A 19 13.82 2.95 1.96
CA ILE A 19 13.33 1.58 1.80
C ILE A 19 13.04 1.36 0.31
N ASP A 20 13.67 0.35 -0.27
CA ASP A 20 13.43 -0.13 -1.62
C ASP A 20 12.43 -1.29 -1.57
N THR A 21 11.34 -1.15 -2.28
CA THR A 21 10.27 -2.16 -2.36
C THR A 21 10.00 -2.62 -3.78
N ARG A 22 10.99 -2.48 -4.69
CA ARG A 22 10.84 -2.97 -6.07
C ARG A 22 10.54 -4.46 -6.08
N PHE A 23 9.53 -4.84 -6.84
CA PHE A 23 9.05 -6.22 -6.89
C PHE A 23 8.38 -6.51 -8.24
N ILE A 24 8.46 -7.74 -8.72
CA ILE A 24 7.75 -8.22 -9.92
C ILE A 24 6.91 -9.43 -9.52
N LEU A 25 5.59 -9.31 -9.67
CA LEU A 25 4.66 -10.40 -9.39
C LEU A 25 4.97 -11.59 -10.29
N GLY A 26 5.12 -12.77 -9.68
CA GLY A 26 5.49 -14.01 -10.39
C GLY A 26 7.00 -14.21 -10.58
N GLU A 27 7.84 -13.26 -10.19
CA GLU A 27 9.29 -13.32 -10.24
C GLU A 27 9.91 -13.00 -8.86
N PRO A 28 9.83 -13.89 -7.87
CA PRO A 28 10.06 -13.59 -6.45
C PRO A 28 11.48 -13.14 -6.09
N SER A 29 12.47 -13.30 -6.97
CA SER A 29 13.84 -12.80 -6.76
C SER A 29 14.16 -11.52 -7.52
N ALA A 30 13.36 -11.14 -8.52
CA ALA A 30 13.69 -10.05 -9.44
C ALA A 30 13.87 -8.69 -8.73
N GLY A 31 13.06 -8.38 -7.74
CA GLY A 31 13.19 -7.15 -6.96
C GLY A 31 14.48 -7.07 -6.15
N TYR A 32 14.86 -8.18 -5.50
CA TYR A 32 16.12 -8.25 -4.75
C TYR A 32 17.35 -8.22 -5.66
N GLU A 33 17.30 -8.89 -6.82
CA GLU A 33 18.38 -8.82 -7.80
C GLU A 33 18.55 -7.38 -8.32
N ALA A 34 17.45 -6.69 -8.63
CA ALA A 34 17.49 -5.28 -9.02
C ALA A 34 18.04 -4.37 -7.90
N PHE A 35 17.72 -4.66 -6.63
CA PHE A 35 18.30 -3.97 -5.48
C PHE A 35 19.81 -4.18 -5.38
N LYS A 36 20.31 -5.41 -5.55
CA LYS A 36 21.74 -5.71 -5.54
C LYS A 36 22.49 -5.07 -6.71
N GLU A 37 21.84 -4.94 -7.86
CA GLU A 37 22.45 -4.27 -9.00
C GLU A 37 22.63 -2.77 -8.76
N CYS A 38 21.61 -2.09 -8.28
CA CYS A 38 21.70 -0.69 -7.87
C CYS A 38 20.49 -0.28 -7.02
N HIS A 39 20.73 0.52 -5.99
CA HIS A 39 19.70 1.10 -5.12
C HIS A 39 20.14 2.46 -4.57
N VAL A 40 19.23 3.21 -3.95
CA VAL A 40 19.57 4.48 -3.28
C VAL A 40 20.51 4.20 -2.11
N SER A 41 21.64 4.92 -2.05
CA SER A 41 22.64 4.71 -1.00
C SER A 41 22.02 4.72 0.41
N GLY A 42 22.30 3.68 1.19
CA GLY A 42 21.72 3.51 2.52
C GLY A 42 20.30 2.94 2.55
N ALA A 43 19.72 2.53 1.42
CA ALA A 43 18.44 1.87 1.44
C ALA A 43 18.52 0.45 2.01
N VAL A 44 17.43 0.03 2.66
CA VAL A 44 17.15 -1.38 2.99
C VAL A 44 16.12 -1.91 1.99
N TYR A 45 16.17 -3.22 1.71
CA TYR A 45 15.21 -3.86 0.83
C TYR A 45 14.09 -4.54 1.62
N TRP A 46 12.84 -4.32 1.20
CA TRP A 46 11.65 -5.01 1.72
C TRP A 46 10.90 -5.70 0.59
N ASP A 47 10.75 -7.00 0.69
CA ASP A 47 10.09 -7.86 -0.28
C ASP A 47 8.58 -7.95 0.00
N LEU A 48 7.74 -7.89 -1.06
CA LEU A 48 6.30 -7.96 -0.90
C LEU A 48 5.83 -9.22 -0.19
N GLU A 49 6.36 -10.38 -0.58
CA GLU A 49 5.90 -11.68 -0.08
C GLU A 49 6.61 -12.10 1.20
N LYS A 50 7.90 -11.77 1.35
CA LYS A 50 8.69 -12.16 2.52
C LYS A 50 8.52 -11.22 3.70
N ASP A 51 8.44 -9.90 3.43
CA ASP A 51 8.52 -8.87 4.45
C ASP A 51 7.21 -8.10 4.64
N LEU A 52 6.39 -7.94 3.58
CA LEU A 52 5.17 -7.13 3.62
C LEU A 52 3.88 -7.95 3.66
N SER A 53 3.98 -9.28 3.65
CA SER A 53 2.84 -10.20 3.69
C SER A 53 3.15 -11.40 4.59
N ASP A 54 2.13 -11.99 5.19
CA ASP A 54 2.25 -13.25 5.92
C ASP A 54 1.80 -14.41 5.03
N MET A 55 2.70 -14.91 4.18
CA MET A 55 2.37 -15.95 3.20
C MET A 55 2.03 -17.31 3.84
N ASP A 56 2.22 -17.46 5.15
CA ASP A 56 1.81 -18.64 5.92
C ASP A 56 0.35 -18.54 6.42
N ASP A 57 -0.27 -17.34 6.39
CA ASP A 57 -1.70 -17.15 6.71
C ASP A 57 -2.54 -17.40 5.45
N PHE A 58 -3.74 -17.95 5.63
CA PHE A 58 -4.67 -18.29 4.54
C PHE A 58 -5.74 -17.21 4.28
N LYS A 59 -5.59 -16.01 4.85
CA LYS A 59 -6.53 -14.90 4.74
C LYS A 59 -6.30 -14.04 3.51
N GLY A 60 -6.48 -14.62 2.33
CA GLY A 60 -6.23 -13.96 1.05
C GLY A 60 -4.87 -14.30 0.43
N ARG A 61 -4.50 -13.65 -0.68
CA ARG A 61 -3.26 -13.94 -1.42
C ARG A 61 -2.02 -13.22 -0.87
N HIS A 62 -2.19 -12.05 -0.24
CA HIS A 62 -1.12 -11.30 0.44
C HIS A 62 -1.63 -10.86 1.82
N PRO A 63 -1.75 -11.80 2.76
CA PRO A 63 -2.33 -11.55 4.08
C PRO A 63 -1.57 -10.46 4.85
N MET A 64 -2.23 -9.89 5.84
CA MET A 64 -1.60 -8.92 6.73
C MET A 64 -0.45 -9.56 7.49
N ILE A 65 0.72 -8.93 7.49
CA ILE A 65 1.85 -9.35 8.32
C ILE A 65 1.47 -9.31 9.82
N SER A 66 1.97 -10.25 10.62
CA SER A 66 1.75 -10.22 12.06
C SER A 66 2.50 -9.06 12.74
N LYS A 67 2.04 -8.67 13.94
CA LYS A 67 2.72 -7.63 14.74
C LYS A 67 4.15 -8.02 15.07
N GLU A 68 4.38 -9.29 15.37
CA GLU A 68 5.70 -9.84 15.69
C GLU A 68 6.66 -9.76 14.49
N LYS A 69 6.22 -10.19 13.30
CA LYS A 69 7.01 -10.08 12.06
C LYS A 69 7.29 -8.61 11.70
N MET A 70 6.31 -7.72 11.89
CA MET A 70 6.51 -6.28 11.66
C MET A 70 7.51 -5.65 12.62
N ILE A 71 7.48 -6.02 13.92
CA ILE A 71 8.49 -5.59 14.91
C ILE A 71 9.88 -6.05 14.46
N GLU A 72 10.03 -7.31 14.09
CA GLU A 72 11.30 -7.86 13.65
C GLU A 72 11.83 -7.15 12.40
N LEU A 73 10.98 -6.90 11.42
CA LEU A 73 11.31 -6.21 10.18
C LEU A 73 11.85 -4.81 10.44
N VAL A 74 11.13 -3.97 11.20
CA VAL A 74 11.55 -2.58 11.47
C VAL A 74 12.81 -2.52 12.33
N GLN A 75 12.94 -3.43 13.31
CA GLN A 75 14.13 -3.51 14.14
C GLN A 75 15.37 -3.96 13.36
N ASN A 76 15.25 -4.99 12.52
CA ASN A 76 16.36 -5.48 11.69
C ASN A 76 16.77 -4.45 10.63
N SER A 77 15.83 -3.63 10.16
CA SER A 77 16.12 -2.49 9.29
C SER A 77 16.78 -1.30 10.03
N GLY A 78 16.97 -1.40 11.36
CA GLY A 78 17.56 -0.34 12.18
C GLY A 78 16.71 0.94 12.24
N LEU A 79 15.38 0.84 12.04
CA LEU A 79 14.48 1.99 12.05
C LEU A 79 14.08 2.38 13.47
N ASN A 80 13.89 3.68 13.69
CA ASN A 80 13.36 4.27 14.93
C ASN A 80 12.08 5.05 14.61
N ILE A 81 11.20 5.20 15.59
CA ILE A 81 9.85 5.77 15.40
C ILE A 81 9.86 7.21 14.84
N ASP A 82 10.91 7.98 15.12
CA ASP A 82 11.05 9.37 14.70
C ASP A 82 11.81 9.54 13.39
N ASP A 83 12.29 8.43 12.77
CA ASP A 83 13.02 8.48 11.52
C ASP A 83 12.16 9.10 10.40
N LYS A 84 12.80 9.88 9.54
CA LYS A 84 12.20 10.30 8.25
C LYS A 84 12.40 9.18 7.24
N ILE A 85 11.35 8.47 6.94
CA ILE A 85 11.39 7.31 6.06
C ILE A 85 10.88 7.69 4.67
N ILE A 86 11.68 7.38 3.67
CA ILE A 86 11.36 7.57 2.25
C ILE A 86 11.33 6.20 1.58
N ILE A 87 10.18 5.87 1.00
CA ILE A 87 9.96 4.59 0.34
C ILE A 87 9.90 4.81 -1.16
N TYR A 88 10.40 3.87 -1.92
CA TYR A 88 10.26 3.85 -3.38
C TYR A 88 10.13 2.42 -3.90
N ASP A 89 9.58 2.31 -5.10
CA ASP A 89 9.57 1.10 -5.91
C ASP A 89 10.02 1.43 -7.34
N GLN A 90 9.69 0.61 -8.33
CA GLN A 90 10.04 0.86 -9.72
C GLN A 90 9.28 2.06 -10.35
N GLY A 91 8.28 2.59 -9.67
CA GLY A 91 7.38 3.64 -10.14
C GLY A 91 6.06 3.09 -10.68
N GLU A 92 4.97 3.84 -10.45
CA GLU A 92 3.59 3.42 -10.79
C GLU A 92 3.17 2.04 -10.24
N ALA A 93 3.93 1.50 -9.29
CA ALA A 93 3.67 0.22 -8.66
C ALA A 93 3.08 0.39 -7.26
N PRO A 94 2.41 -0.64 -6.71
CA PRO A 94 1.72 -0.52 -5.44
C PRO A 94 2.58 -0.83 -4.22
N PHE A 95 3.84 -1.25 -4.39
CA PHE A 95 4.63 -1.90 -3.34
C PHE A 95 5.13 -0.90 -2.30
N ALA A 96 5.58 0.28 -2.74
CA ALA A 96 5.98 1.36 -1.83
C ALA A 96 4.80 1.83 -0.96
N LEU A 97 3.61 1.86 -1.52
CA LEU A 97 2.39 2.26 -0.81
C LEU A 97 1.86 1.15 0.12
N ARG A 98 2.12 -0.12 -0.19
CA ARG A 98 1.89 -1.23 0.76
C ARG A 98 2.80 -1.11 1.98
N ALA A 99 4.09 -0.82 1.80
CA ALA A 99 5.03 -0.59 2.90
C ALA A 99 4.67 0.68 3.69
N TYR A 100 4.23 1.76 3.03
CA TYR A 100 3.70 2.96 3.67
C TYR A 100 2.56 2.65 4.63
N PHE A 101 1.56 1.89 4.18
CA PHE A 101 0.43 1.48 5.01
C PHE A 101 0.89 0.70 6.26
N LEU A 102 1.81 -0.25 6.11
CA LEU A 102 2.31 -1.06 7.22
C LEU A 102 3.10 -0.22 8.24
N LEU A 103 3.91 0.73 7.77
CA LEU A 103 4.63 1.65 8.65
C LEU A 103 3.66 2.59 9.40
N GLU A 104 2.63 3.09 8.74
CA GLU A 104 1.59 3.88 9.38
C GLU A 104 0.81 3.06 10.42
N TRP A 105 0.51 1.79 10.12
CA TRP A 105 -0.08 0.86 11.07
C TRP A 105 0.84 0.63 12.28
N ALA A 106 2.16 0.53 12.08
CA ALA A 106 3.16 0.42 13.15
C ALA A 106 3.39 1.74 13.92
N GLY A 107 2.72 2.84 13.53
CA GLY A 107 2.73 4.11 14.23
C GLY A 107 3.79 5.12 13.78
N PHE A 108 4.51 4.85 12.69
CA PHE A 108 5.43 5.82 12.09
C PHE A 108 4.64 7.00 11.48
N LYS A 109 5.10 8.22 11.75
CA LYS A 109 4.42 9.45 11.29
C LYS A 109 5.16 10.18 10.17
N ASN A 110 6.47 9.99 10.09
CA ASN A 110 7.34 10.68 9.14
C ASN A 110 7.68 9.79 7.94
N VAL A 111 6.66 9.19 7.33
CA VAL A 111 6.80 8.29 6.17
C VAL A 111 6.32 9.01 4.92
N ARG A 112 7.09 8.92 3.84
CA ARG A 112 6.75 9.47 2.52
C ARG A 112 7.11 8.45 1.44
N VAL A 113 6.40 8.53 0.32
CA VAL A 113 6.65 7.69 -0.86
C VAL A 113 7.07 8.59 -2.02
N ILE A 114 8.16 8.24 -2.70
CA ILE A 114 8.59 8.95 -3.90
C ILE A 114 7.54 8.70 -4.99
N ARG A 115 7.04 9.79 -5.58
CA ARG A 115 6.01 9.72 -6.60
C ARG A 115 6.53 9.26 -7.96
N GLN A 116 7.81 9.56 -8.23
CA GLN A 116 8.48 9.30 -9.51
C GLN A 116 9.03 7.86 -9.60
N SER A 117 9.31 7.44 -10.83
CA SER A 117 9.90 6.13 -11.11
C SER A 117 11.36 6.02 -10.65
N PHE A 118 11.84 4.77 -10.47
CA PHE A 118 13.23 4.52 -10.12
C PHE A 118 14.22 5.04 -11.17
N GLU A 119 13.84 5.07 -12.43
CA GLU A 119 14.66 5.67 -13.50
C GLU A 119 14.91 7.16 -13.27
N MET A 120 13.94 7.91 -12.74
CA MET A 120 14.11 9.31 -12.37
C MET A 120 14.90 9.45 -11.06
N ILE A 121 14.69 8.55 -10.09
CA ILE A 121 15.44 8.50 -8.83
C ILE A 121 16.94 8.37 -9.10
N LYS A 122 17.35 7.44 -9.97
CA LYS A 122 18.76 7.21 -10.33
C LYS A 122 19.48 8.47 -10.86
N GLN A 123 18.75 9.39 -11.44
CA GLN A 123 19.33 10.62 -12.00
C GLN A 123 19.57 11.71 -10.97
N GLN A 124 18.95 11.63 -9.78
CA GLN A 124 18.92 12.72 -8.80
C GLN A 124 19.42 12.32 -7.43
N LEU A 125 19.36 11.05 -7.06
CA LEU A 125 19.83 10.55 -5.77
C LEU A 125 21.11 9.72 -5.93
N PRO A 126 21.97 9.64 -4.91
CA PRO A 126 23.17 8.81 -4.91
C PRO A 126 22.78 7.33 -4.95
N ILE A 127 23.35 6.59 -5.89
CA ILE A 127 23.09 5.17 -6.12
C ILE A 127 24.34 4.34 -5.79
N THR A 128 24.12 3.13 -5.29
CA THR A 128 25.19 2.15 -4.98
C THR A 128 24.68 0.72 -5.21
N ASP A 129 25.60 -0.23 -5.29
CA ASP A 129 25.39 -1.68 -5.20
C ASP A 129 25.81 -2.24 -3.83
N GLU A 130 26.36 -1.39 -2.96
CA GLU A 130 26.81 -1.79 -1.62
C GLU A 130 25.63 -1.88 -0.65
N VAL A 131 25.31 -3.11 -0.21
CA VAL A 131 24.21 -3.35 0.75
C VAL A 131 24.59 -2.82 2.13
N THR A 132 23.86 -1.82 2.59
CA THR A 132 24.05 -1.24 3.93
C THR A 132 23.43 -2.17 4.99
N GLN A 133 24.22 -2.49 6.01
CA GLN A 133 23.73 -3.19 7.20
C GLN A 133 23.59 -2.24 8.36
N TYR A 134 22.40 -2.21 8.95
CA TYR A 134 22.14 -1.40 10.13
C TYR A 134 22.18 -2.24 11.39
N THR A 135 22.63 -1.61 12.49
CA THR A 135 22.48 -2.21 13.81
C THR A 135 21.00 -2.31 14.15
N LYS A 136 20.58 -3.48 14.64
CA LYS A 136 19.20 -3.72 15.08
C LYS A 136 18.77 -2.65 16.09
N SER A 137 17.63 -2.01 15.84
CA SER A 137 17.05 -1.04 16.76
C SER A 137 16.27 -1.72 17.88
N ASN A 138 15.94 -0.96 18.93
CA ASN A 138 15.04 -1.39 20.00
C ASN A 138 13.65 -0.75 19.88
N MET A 139 13.27 -0.36 18.66
CA MET A 139 12.01 0.32 18.36
C MET A 139 10.83 -0.55 18.80
N THR A 140 9.84 0.06 19.43
CA THR A 140 8.55 -0.55 19.77
C THR A 140 7.45 0.20 19.04
N PRO A 141 6.63 -0.48 18.21
CA PRO A 141 5.54 0.14 17.47
C PRO A 141 4.47 0.76 18.38
N LEU A 142 3.89 1.86 17.90
CA LEU A 142 2.70 2.50 18.46
C LEU A 142 1.51 2.21 17.53
N TRP A 143 0.94 1.01 17.67
CA TRP A 143 -0.04 0.47 16.72
C TRP A 143 -1.24 1.38 16.47
N ASN A 144 -1.55 1.58 15.21
CA ASN A 144 -2.74 2.26 14.73
C ASN A 144 -3.70 1.23 14.09
N ASP A 145 -4.31 0.39 14.92
CA ASP A 145 -5.19 -0.67 14.46
C ASP A 145 -6.49 -0.13 13.81
N GLU A 146 -6.82 1.15 13.98
CA GLU A 146 -8.03 1.76 13.42
C GLU A 146 -8.03 1.87 11.89
N ILE A 147 -6.85 1.86 11.26
CA ILE A 147 -6.74 1.95 9.80
C ILE A 147 -6.86 0.61 9.06
N TYR A 148 -6.88 -0.49 9.80
CA TYR A 148 -6.99 -1.85 9.29
C TYR A 148 -8.35 -2.45 9.63
N LEU A 149 -9.05 -3.02 8.65
CA LEU A 149 -10.32 -3.72 8.89
C LEU A 149 -10.19 -5.22 8.63
N THR A 150 -10.83 -5.99 9.50
CA THR A 150 -11.02 -7.43 9.36
C THR A 150 -12.19 -7.75 8.42
N MET A 151 -12.29 -9.02 7.96
CA MET A 151 -13.43 -9.50 7.17
C MET A 151 -14.77 -9.27 7.87
N ASP A 152 -14.85 -9.51 9.19
CA ASP A 152 -16.09 -9.35 9.95
C ASP A 152 -16.56 -7.90 9.99
N GLU A 153 -15.64 -6.95 10.17
CA GLU A 153 -15.94 -5.52 10.14
C GLU A 153 -16.41 -5.06 8.75
N VAL A 154 -15.79 -5.56 7.68
CA VAL A 154 -16.22 -5.31 6.29
C VAL A 154 -17.58 -5.95 6.01
N ARG A 155 -17.87 -7.14 6.55
CA ARG A 155 -19.18 -7.79 6.48
C ARG A 155 -20.25 -6.96 7.17
N ASP A 156 -19.94 -6.35 8.29
CA ASP A 156 -20.89 -5.45 8.99
C ASP A 156 -21.18 -4.18 8.17
N ILE A 157 -20.19 -3.65 7.44
CA ILE A 157 -20.41 -2.52 6.51
C ILE A 157 -21.29 -2.97 5.34
N ALA A 158 -20.96 -4.08 4.66
CA ALA A 158 -21.70 -4.60 3.54
C ALA A 158 -23.18 -4.92 3.90
N ASN A 159 -23.43 -5.30 5.14
CA ASN A 159 -24.79 -5.56 5.68
C ASN A 159 -25.48 -4.32 6.28
N GLY A 160 -24.87 -3.13 6.19
CA GLY A 160 -25.44 -1.89 6.72
C GLY A 160 -25.48 -1.78 8.25
N LYS A 161 -24.75 -2.61 8.99
CA LYS A 161 -24.66 -2.59 10.45
C LYS A 161 -23.59 -1.61 10.95
N ARG A 162 -22.64 -1.25 10.11
CA ARG A 162 -21.56 -0.29 10.38
C ARG A 162 -21.50 0.72 9.23
N ASP A 163 -21.30 2.02 9.55
CA ASP A 163 -21.12 3.05 8.53
C ASP A 163 -19.76 2.90 7.82
N GLY A 164 -19.73 3.13 6.50
CA GLY A 164 -18.52 3.09 5.69
C GLY A 164 -18.84 2.88 4.22
N GLN A 165 -18.02 3.49 3.36
CA GLN A 165 -18.09 3.28 1.91
C GLN A 165 -16.99 2.33 1.47
N LEU A 166 -17.33 1.16 0.99
CA LEU A 166 -16.40 0.22 0.39
C LEU A 166 -16.03 0.67 -1.04
N ILE A 167 -14.74 0.69 -1.37
CA ILE A 167 -14.25 1.05 -2.71
C ILE A 167 -13.33 -0.06 -3.21
N ASP A 168 -13.73 -0.68 -4.32
CA ASP A 168 -12.94 -1.68 -5.04
C ASP A 168 -11.93 -1.02 -5.97
N ALA A 169 -10.65 -1.22 -5.71
CA ALA A 169 -9.56 -0.68 -6.51
C ALA A 169 -9.21 -1.49 -7.75
N ARG A 170 -9.88 -2.62 -8.01
CA ARG A 170 -9.65 -3.44 -9.19
C ARG A 170 -10.19 -2.76 -10.47
N SER A 171 -9.72 -3.25 -11.61
CA SER A 171 -10.26 -2.81 -12.90
C SER A 171 -11.78 -3.03 -13.00
N SER A 172 -12.47 -2.12 -13.70
CA SER A 172 -13.92 -2.16 -13.81
C SER A 172 -14.49 -3.49 -14.34
N PRO A 173 -13.90 -4.17 -15.32
CA PRO A 173 -14.40 -5.50 -15.75
C PRO A 173 -14.32 -6.57 -14.64
N ARG A 174 -13.29 -6.51 -13.78
CA ARG A 174 -13.20 -7.43 -12.63
C ARG A 174 -14.26 -7.11 -11.57
N TYR A 175 -14.44 -5.84 -11.26
CA TYR A 175 -15.49 -5.37 -10.36
C TYR A 175 -16.88 -5.80 -10.83
N ARG A 176 -17.22 -5.58 -12.09
CA ARG A 176 -18.54 -5.99 -12.64
C ARG A 176 -18.73 -7.51 -12.71
N GLY A 177 -17.68 -8.29 -12.54
CA GLY A 177 -17.73 -9.74 -12.65
C GLY A 177 -17.81 -10.24 -14.10
N GLU A 178 -17.37 -9.44 -15.06
CA GLU A 178 -17.26 -9.81 -16.49
C GLU A 178 -16.07 -10.73 -16.73
N ILE A 179 -14.97 -10.46 -16.04
CA ILE A 179 -13.76 -11.29 -16.05
C ILE A 179 -13.21 -11.45 -14.63
N GLU A 180 -12.59 -12.60 -14.35
CA GLU A 180 -11.78 -12.79 -13.16
C GLU A 180 -10.65 -13.79 -13.47
N PRO A 181 -9.44 -13.28 -13.79
CA PRO A 181 -8.33 -14.15 -14.21
C PRO A 181 -7.57 -14.78 -13.05
N ILE A 182 -7.85 -14.38 -11.80
CA ILE A 182 -7.02 -14.73 -10.64
C ILE A 182 -7.83 -15.48 -9.58
N ASP A 183 -8.99 -14.94 -9.20
CA ASP A 183 -9.84 -15.49 -8.15
C ASP A 183 -10.89 -16.45 -8.75
N HIS A 184 -11.35 -17.42 -7.97
CA HIS A 184 -12.27 -18.48 -8.46
C HIS A 184 -13.74 -18.02 -8.58
N ILE A 185 -14.10 -16.85 -8.04
CA ILE A 185 -15.44 -16.26 -8.12
C ILE A 185 -15.29 -14.84 -8.70
N ALA A 186 -16.11 -14.53 -9.71
CA ALA A 186 -16.17 -13.19 -10.31
C ALA A 186 -17.24 -12.34 -9.64
N GLY A 187 -16.98 -11.04 -9.43
CA GLY A 187 -17.90 -10.09 -8.80
C GLY A 187 -17.16 -9.14 -7.86
N HIS A 188 -17.88 -8.52 -6.93
CA HIS A 188 -17.34 -7.58 -5.93
C HIS A 188 -18.03 -7.75 -4.56
N ILE A 189 -17.48 -7.14 -3.54
CA ILE A 189 -18.09 -7.11 -2.20
C ILE A 189 -19.39 -6.29 -2.27
N PRO A 190 -20.52 -6.79 -1.74
CA PRO A 190 -21.80 -6.07 -1.79
C PRO A 190 -21.70 -4.63 -1.29
N THR A 191 -22.46 -3.73 -1.92
CA THR A 191 -22.50 -2.28 -1.64
C THR A 191 -21.22 -1.49 -2.02
N ALA A 192 -20.17 -2.15 -2.48
CA ALA A 192 -18.96 -1.45 -2.92
C ALA A 192 -19.20 -0.63 -4.20
N ILE A 193 -18.49 0.48 -4.30
CA ILE A 193 -18.32 1.20 -5.57
C ILE A 193 -16.95 0.88 -6.16
N ASN A 194 -16.75 1.16 -7.44
CA ASN A 194 -15.49 0.90 -8.12
C ASN A 194 -14.71 2.18 -8.39
N TYR A 195 -13.41 2.13 -8.11
CA TYR A 195 -12.44 3.11 -8.58
C TYR A 195 -11.14 2.40 -8.93
N ASP A 196 -10.89 2.18 -10.21
CA ASP A 196 -9.68 1.53 -10.70
C ASP A 196 -8.43 2.36 -10.33
N TRP A 197 -7.54 1.78 -9.53
CA TRP A 197 -6.33 2.45 -9.05
C TRP A 197 -5.37 2.88 -10.17
N GLU A 198 -5.47 2.26 -11.35
CA GLU A 198 -4.70 2.66 -12.53
C GLU A 198 -4.96 4.12 -12.94
N GLN A 199 -6.14 4.66 -12.60
CA GLN A 199 -6.49 6.06 -12.86
C GLN A 199 -5.72 7.06 -11.98
N LEU A 200 -5.04 6.58 -10.92
CA LEU A 200 -4.21 7.41 -10.04
C LEU A 200 -2.82 7.70 -10.61
N LYS A 201 -2.55 7.27 -11.83
CA LYS A 201 -1.22 7.32 -12.46
C LYS A 201 -1.26 8.05 -13.78
N ARG A 202 -0.15 8.73 -14.12
CA ARG A 202 0.07 9.38 -15.41
C ARG A 202 1.56 9.57 -15.65
N ASP A 203 2.02 9.27 -16.86
CA ASP A 203 3.38 9.58 -17.34
C ASP A 203 4.51 9.05 -16.43
N GLY A 204 4.36 7.84 -15.90
CA GLY A 204 5.37 7.16 -15.07
C GLY A 204 5.39 7.60 -13.60
N ALA A 205 4.34 8.29 -13.12
CA ALA A 205 4.23 8.75 -11.74
C ALA A 205 2.78 8.70 -11.23
N PHE A 206 2.61 8.66 -9.90
CA PHE A 206 1.31 8.96 -9.30
C PHE A 206 0.93 10.43 -9.55
N LEU A 207 -0.37 10.69 -9.61
CA LEU A 207 -0.91 12.04 -9.83
C LEU A 207 -0.44 13.02 -8.75
N GLU A 208 -0.38 14.29 -9.10
CA GLU A 208 -0.20 15.37 -8.14
C GLU A 208 -1.44 15.54 -7.25
N GLN A 209 -1.25 16.11 -6.08
CA GLN A 209 -2.30 16.25 -5.06
C GLN A 209 -3.58 16.88 -5.60
N GLU A 210 -3.47 17.98 -6.34
CA GLU A 210 -4.62 18.70 -6.90
C GLU A 210 -5.45 17.83 -7.87
N LEU A 211 -4.77 17.02 -8.69
CA LEU A 211 -5.43 16.08 -9.59
C LEU A 211 -6.08 14.93 -8.84
N MET A 212 -5.41 14.38 -7.82
CA MET A 212 -6.00 13.36 -6.93
C MET A 212 -7.25 13.90 -6.24
N GLU A 213 -7.19 15.10 -5.67
CA GLU A 213 -8.34 15.77 -5.04
C GLU A 213 -9.51 15.92 -6.00
N SER A 214 -9.23 16.35 -7.22
CA SER A 214 -10.26 16.53 -8.25
C SER A 214 -10.90 15.19 -8.64
N GLN A 215 -10.10 14.16 -8.93
CA GLN A 215 -10.60 12.86 -9.38
C GLN A 215 -11.36 12.11 -8.27
N LEU A 216 -10.88 12.20 -7.03
CA LEU A 216 -11.45 11.47 -5.91
C LEU A 216 -12.58 12.23 -5.21
N SER A 217 -12.86 13.48 -5.57
CA SER A 217 -13.80 14.36 -4.86
C SER A 217 -15.25 13.83 -4.77
N ASN A 218 -15.66 13.01 -5.72
CA ASN A 218 -17.04 12.52 -5.84
C ASN A 218 -17.22 11.06 -5.38
N LEU A 219 -16.17 10.41 -4.86
CA LEU A 219 -16.28 9.00 -4.44
C LEU A 219 -17.08 8.81 -3.15
N SER A 220 -16.93 9.73 -2.21
CA SER A 220 -17.63 9.72 -0.93
C SER A 220 -17.52 11.07 -0.23
N ASN A 221 -18.28 11.23 0.84
CA ASN A 221 -18.08 12.37 1.76
C ASN A 221 -16.73 12.20 2.49
N LYS A 222 -15.86 13.21 2.42
CA LYS A 222 -14.51 13.18 3.02
C LYS A 222 -14.50 13.04 4.56
N ASP A 223 -15.63 13.30 5.21
CA ASP A 223 -15.81 13.15 6.67
C ASP A 223 -16.33 11.78 7.09
N LYS A 224 -16.68 10.90 6.13
CA LYS A 224 -17.18 9.56 6.40
C LYS A 224 -16.07 8.50 6.25
N PRO A 225 -16.20 7.36 6.96
CA PRO A 225 -15.27 6.25 6.77
C PRO A 225 -15.27 5.74 5.33
N VAL A 226 -14.09 5.59 4.74
CA VAL A 226 -13.89 5.03 3.40
C VAL A 226 -12.94 3.86 3.50
N ILE A 227 -13.31 2.72 2.93
CA ILE A 227 -12.57 1.48 3.03
C ILE A 227 -12.12 1.03 1.64
N ALA A 228 -10.82 1.11 1.38
CA ALA A 228 -10.23 0.60 0.15
C ALA A 228 -10.01 -0.91 0.25
N TYR A 229 -10.30 -1.63 -0.82
CA TYR A 229 -9.90 -3.02 -1.01
C TYR A 229 -9.58 -3.29 -2.49
N CYS A 230 -8.95 -4.41 -2.78
CA CYS A 230 -8.71 -4.85 -4.16
C CYS A 230 -8.82 -6.38 -4.29
N GLY A 231 -7.92 -7.04 -5.01
CA GLY A 231 -7.84 -8.49 -5.06
C GLY A 231 -7.18 -9.11 -3.83
N SER A 232 -6.10 -8.49 -3.32
CA SER A 232 -5.26 -9.04 -2.24
C SER A 232 -4.62 -7.97 -1.34
N GLY A 233 -5.17 -6.76 -1.28
CA GLY A 233 -4.69 -5.69 -0.41
C GLY A 233 -3.40 -4.99 -0.86
N VAL A 234 -2.86 -5.36 -2.03
CA VAL A 234 -1.66 -4.72 -2.59
C VAL A 234 -2.03 -3.48 -3.39
N THR A 235 -2.84 -3.64 -4.45
CA THR A 235 -3.26 -2.52 -5.31
C THR A 235 -4.33 -1.62 -4.68
N ALA A 236 -4.85 -1.94 -3.52
CA ALA A 236 -5.69 -1.04 -2.71
C ALA A 236 -4.87 -0.02 -1.91
N ALA A 237 -3.58 -0.30 -1.64
CA ALA A 237 -2.72 0.63 -0.93
C ALA A 237 -2.50 1.97 -1.66
N PRO A 238 -2.31 2.01 -3.00
CA PRO A 238 -2.37 3.26 -3.77
C PRO A 238 -3.65 4.06 -3.58
N LEU A 239 -4.82 3.41 -3.63
CA LEU A 239 -6.09 4.09 -3.41
C LEU A 239 -6.21 4.62 -1.99
N TYR A 240 -5.83 3.82 -0.98
CA TYR A 240 -5.77 4.26 0.42
C TYR A 240 -4.92 5.52 0.58
N ALA A 241 -3.70 5.51 0.06
CA ALA A 241 -2.76 6.61 0.15
C ALA A 241 -3.26 7.88 -0.57
N SER A 242 -3.81 7.71 -1.78
CA SER A 242 -4.34 8.81 -2.58
C SER A 242 -5.59 9.44 -1.97
N LEU A 243 -6.47 8.67 -1.34
CA LEU A 243 -7.61 9.21 -0.57
C LEU A 243 -7.12 10.09 0.59
N LYS A 244 -6.07 9.67 1.30
CA LYS A 244 -5.46 10.48 2.37
C LYS A 244 -4.84 11.76 1.83
N GLU A 245 -4.07 11.68 0.74
CA GLU A 245 -3.51 12.85 0.05
C GLU A 245 -4.61 13.81 -0.40
N ALA A 246 -5.73 13.29 -0.90
CA ALA A 246 -6.92 14.05 -1.31
C ALA A 246 -7.74 14.61 -0.13
N GLY A 247 -7.32 14.39 1.12
CA GLY A 247 -7.90 14.98 2.32
C GLY A 247 -9.11 14.25 2.92
N TYR A 248 -9.31 12.97 2.60
CA TYR A 248 -10.26 12.11 3.33
C TYR A 248 -9.76 11.89 4.75
N LYS A 249 -10.64 12.01 5.75
CA LYS A 249 -10.24 12.02 7.17
C LYS A 249 -10.16 10.64 7.79
N ASP A 250 -11.03 9.73 7.38
CA ASP A 250 -11.13 8.37 7.92
C ASP A 250 -11.02 7.36 6.77
N VAL A 251 -9.77 7.02 6.41
CA VAL A 251 -9.46 6.06 5.36
C VAL A 251 -8.91 4.79 5.98
N LYS A 252 -9.49 3.67 5.60
CA LYS A 252 -9.11 2.34 6.08
C LYS A 252 -8.79 1.40 4.92
N LEU A 253 -8.04 0.35 5.23
CA LEU A 253 -7.69 -0.69 4.27
C LEU A 253 -8.20 -2.06 4.75
N TYR A 254 -8.95 -2.76 3.91
CA TYR A 254 -9.20 -4.18 4.08
C TYR A 254 -8.12 -4.98 3.35
N VAL A 255 -7.10 -5.42 4.08
CA VAL A 255 -5.92 -6.08 3.51
C VAL A 255 -6.24 -7.43 2.90
N GLY A 256 -7.06 -8.26 3.55
CA GLY A 256 -7.50 -9.55 3.00
C GLY A 256 -8.18 -9.43 1.64
N SER A 257 -8.89 -8.32 1.45
CA SER A 257 -9.50 -7.93 0.17
C SER A 257 -10.45 -8.98 -0.41
N TYR A 258 -10.67 -8.94 -1.73
CA TYR A 258 -11.59 -9.83 -2.41
C TYR A 258 -11.23 -11.31 -2.27
N SER A 259 -9.94 -11.66 -2.34
CA SER A 259 -9.48 -13.04 -2.20
C SER A 259 -9.73 -13.66 -0.81
N ASP A 260 -9.79 -12.83 0.23
CA ASP A 260 -10.19 -13.25 1.58
C ASP A 260 -11.73 -13.29 1.70
N TRP A 261 -12.41 -12.25 1.18
CA TRP A 261 -13.88 -12.14 1.23
C TRP A 261 -14.62 -13.35 0.67
N ILE A 262 -14.23 -13.79 -0.53
CA ILE A 262 -14.89 -14.90 -1.25
C ILE A 262 -14.74 -16.28 -0.60
N ARG A 263 -13.96 -16.40 0.44
CA ARG A 263 -13.82 -17.64 1.20
C ARG A 263 -15.06 -17.97 2.02
N GLU A 264 -15.82 -16.96 2.44
CA GLU A 264 -16.90 -17.11 3.41
C GLU A 264 -18.16 -16.31 3.06
N ASN A 265 -18.12 -15.46 2.04
CA ASN A 265 -19.20 -14.51 1.78
C ASN A 265 -19.65 -14.52 0.32
N ASP A 266 -20.91 -14.15 0.11
CA ASP A 266 -21.49 -13.94 -1.21
C ASP A 266 -20.94 -12.66 -1.86
N VAL A 267 -21.07 -12.59 -3.17
CA VAL A 267 -20.60 -11.48 -4.01
C VAL A 267 -21.75 -10.91 -4.84
N GLU A 268 -21.59 -9.65 -5.24
CA GLU A 268 -22.46 -9.00 -6.24
C GLU A 268 -21.77 -8.93 -7.60
N LYS A 269 -22.60 -8.83 -8.65
CA LYS A 269 -22.18 -8.51 -10.02
C LYS A 269 -22.99 -7.32 -10.50
N SER A 270 -22.30 -6.36 -11.12
CA SER A 270 -22.98 -5.21 -11.74
C SER A 270 -23.18 -5.49 -13.24
N ASN A 271 -24.38 -5.26 -13.74
CA ASN A 271 -24.72 -5.34 -15.17
C ASN A 271 -24.19 -4.13 -15.93
#